data_7bc216a99b29ec573259106815519f64
#
_entry.id   7bc216a99b29ec573259106815519f64
#
_cell.length_a   1.000
_cell.length_b   1.000
_cell.length_c   1.000
_cell.angle_alpha   90.00
_cell.angle_beta   90.00
_cell.angle_gamma   90.00
#
_symmetry.space_group_name_H-M   'P 1'
#
loop_
_entity.id
_entity.type
_entity.pdbx_description
1 polymer ?
#
loop_
_entity_poly.entity_id
_entity_poly.type
_entity_poly.pdbx_seq_one_letter_code
_entity_poly.pdbx_strand_id
1 'polypeptide(L)'
;MKQNSLRGLARIAAGQILYLLLLLIVVATKGETAERFFISIPGPTLSYVPLYYAQEKGFFSQEGLELHVLVVRGIIGVSSLMSGEIDVTCHAGSGFSAALRGIPIKIISVTRDRPIHELIVGPSITSSTDLKGKGIAVGSLEGTAAVMTRRILQAKGLDPQKDVTLLSMDIPARLQSLMTGKVSGAMMTPPSTYLAMDQGYKVFGRGRDYMRFLQTGVVATDTYIKQRRESLVRFLRAWNRALKFYQDNPEVILPYIQRKLGVKDAQLARRMYDDDAPYILPGGRLSPDAIKEIVEIGREALKIKEPISADRVFDFSLASEALK
;
A
#
# COMPACT_ATOMS: atom_id res chain seq x y z
N MET A 1 -9.70 -78.35 9.33
CA MET A 1 -10.70 -77.28 8.98
C MET A 1 -10.68 -76.01 9.80
N LYS A 2 -10.19 -75.97 11.06
CA LYS A 2 -10.21 -74.81 11.95
C LYS A 2 -9.16 -73.73 11.65
N GLN A 3 -8.04 -74.02 10.98
CA GLN A 3 -6.94 -73.07 10.74
C GLN A 3 -7.22 -72.04 9.58
N ASN A 4 -8.06 -72.40 8.62
CA ASN A 4 -8.41 -71.52 7.49
C ASN A 4 -9.47 -70.46 7.87
N SER A 5 -10.30 -70.70 8.89
CA SER A 5 -11.30 -69.73 9.36
C SER A 5 -10.67 -68.58 10.15
N LEU A 6 -9.60 -68.85 10.92
CA LEU A 6 -8.88 -67.85 11.70
C LEU A 6 -8.08 -66.88 10.80
N ARG A 7 -7.52 -67.36 9.69
CA ARG A 7 -6.84 -66.49 8.69
C ARG A 7 -7.79 -65.58 7.91
N GLY A 8 -9.03 -66.03 7.67
CA GLY A 8 -10.10 -65.23 7.06
C GLY A 8 -10.53 -64.07 7.96
N LEU A 9 -10.77 -64.34 9.21
CA LEU A 9 -11.16 -63.32 10.22
C LEU A 9 -10.08 -62.28 10.46
N ALA A 10 -8.80 -62.68 10.49
CA ALA A 10 -7.67 -61.77 10.66
C ALA A 10 -7.52 -60.82 9.44
N ARG A 11 -7.78 -61.27 8.21
CA ARG A 11 -7.77 -60.44 7.00
C ARG A 11 -8.92 -59.45 6.96
N ILE A 12 -10.10 -59.83 7.41
CA ILE A 12 -11.25 -58.90 7.49
C ILE A 12 -11.01 -57.84 8.55
N ALA A 13 -10.50 -58.20 9.73
CA ALA A 13 -10.15 -57.26 10.79
C ALA A 13 -9.03 -56.28 10.36
N ALA A 14 -8.01 -56.77 9.69
CA ALA A 14 -6.92 -55.89 9.14
C ALA A 14 -7.47 -54.93 8.09
N GLY A 15 -8.37 -55.37 7.20
CA GLY A 15 -9.02 -54.49 6.22
C GLY A 15 -9.90 -53.41 6.85
N GLN A 16 -10.65 -53.76 7.91
CA GLN A 16 -11.46 -52.79 8.64
C GLN A 16 -10.62 -51.77 9.41
N ILE A 17 -9.50 -52.20 10.01
CA ILE A 17 -8.56 -51.27 10.69
C ILE A 17 -7.89 -50.32 9.66
N LEU A 18 -7.50 -50.82 8.51
CA LEU A 18 -6.95 -49.98 7.44
C LEU A 18 -7.95 -48.99 6.88
N TYR A 19 -9.22 -49.42 6.73
CA TYR A 19 -10.30 -48.54 6.30
C TYR A 19 -10.66 -47.48 7.34
N LEU A 20 -10.65 -47.80 8.64
CA LEU A 20 -10.79 -46.85 9.73
C LEU A 20 -9.62 -45.87 9.85
N LEU A 21 -8.39 -46.32 9.61
CA LEU A 21 -7.22 -45.47 9.55
C LEU A 21 -7.24 -44.50 8.35
N LEU A 22 -7.71 -44.96 7.19
CA LEU A 22 -7.93 -44.13 6.00
C LEU A 22 -9.05 -43.11 6.24
N LEU A 23 -10.15 -43.48 6.89
CA LEU A 23 -11.20 -42.54 7.30
C LEU A 23 -10.74 -41.51 8.33
N LEU A 24 -9.88 -41.88 9.28
CA LEU A 24 -9.28 -40.98 10.24
C LEU A 24 -8.31 -39.99 9.58
N ILE A 25 -7.58 -40.38 8.53
CA ILE A 25 -6.72 -39.47 7.75
C ILE A 25 -7.55 -38.47 6.93
N VAL A 26 -8.69 -38.90 6.39
CA VAL A 26 -9.61 -38.00 5.63
C VAL A 26 -10.34 -36.99 6.54
N VAL A 27 -10.59 -37.35 7.80
CA VAL A 27 -11.23 -36.45 8.79
C VAL A 27 -10.23 -35.42 9.37
N ALA A 28 -8.91 -35.68 9.29
CA ALA A 28 -7.87 -34.78 9.80
C ALA A 28 -7.55 -33.60 8.90
N THR A 29 -8.02 -33.59 7.65
CA THR A 29 -7.98 -32.38 6.82
C THR A 29 -9.25 -31.57 7.02
N LYS A 30 -9.51 -31.09 8.23
CA LYS A 30 -10.31 -29.87 8.40
C LYS A 30 -9.56 -28.79 7.65
N GLY A 31 -10.00 -28.48 6.42
CA GLY A 31 -9.58 -27.28 5.75
C GLY A 31 -9.94 -26.12 6.67
N GLU A 32 -8.95 -25.54 7.36
CA GLU A 32 -9.18 -24.27 8.04
C GLU A 32 -9.75 -23.34 6.99
N THR A 33 -10.97 -22.89 7.23
CA THR A 33 -11.59 -21.87 6.37
C THR A 33 -10.67 -20.66 6.40
N ALA A 34 -10.22 -20.22 5.22
CA ALA A 34 -9.33 -19.09 5.13
C ALA A 34 -9.90 -17.90 5.92
N GLU A 35 -9.07 -17.30 6.75
CA GLU A 35 -9.42 -16.14 7.55
C GLU A 35 -9.67 -14.94 6.65
N ARG A 36 -10.84 -14.30 6.75
CA ARG A 36 -11.13 -13.07 6.04
C ARG A 36 -10.21 -11.96 6.54
N PHE A 37 -9.56 -11.29 5.61
CA PHE A 37 -8.63 -10.19 5.90
C PHE A 37 -8.95 -8.99 5.03
N PHE A 38 -9.34 -7.88 5.66
CA PHE A 38 -9.79 -6.67 4.97
C PHE A 38 -8.70 -5.61 4.96
N ILE A 39 -8.39 -5.11 3.76
CA ILE A 39 -7.39 -4.05 3.56
C ILE A 39 -7.98 -2.90 2.76
N SER A 40 -7.68 -1.66 3.15
CA SER A 40 -8.04 -0.51 2.34
C SER A 40 -6.84 0.14 1.65
N ILE A 41 -7.09 0.59 0.41
CA ILE A 41 -6.12 1.30 -0.43
C ILE A 41 -6.76 2.54 -1.07
N PRO A 42 -5.97 3.55 -1.50
CA PRO A 42 -6.53 4.77 -2.12
C PRO A 42 -7.03 4.59 -3.56
N GLY A 43 -6.65 3.50 -4.21
CA GLY A 43 -7.07 3.20 -5.59
C GLY A 43 -6.09 2.28 -6.33
N PRO A 44 -6.48 1.81 -7.52
CA PRO A 44 -5.67 0.95 -8.36
C PRO A 44 -4.54 1.77 -9.01
N THR A 45 -3.39 1.87 -8.34
CA THR A 45 -2.19 2.52 -8.85
C THR A 45 -1.04 1.52 -8.96
N LEU A 46 0.04 1.94 -9.58
CA LEU A 46 1.25 1.13 -9.75
C LEU A 46 1.76 0.54 -8.43
N SER A 47 1.71 1.32 -7.34
CA SER A 47 2.16 0.88 -6.01
C SER A 47 1.41 -0.33 -5.46
N TYR A 48 0.20 -0.61 -5.94
CA TYR A 48 -0.65 -1.74 -5.49
C TYR A 48 -0.72 -2.89 -6.49
N VAL A 49 0.00 -2.82 -7.61
CA VAL A 49 0.11 -3.93 -8.56
C VAL A 49 0.59 -5.22 -7.88
N PRO A 50 1.62 -5.19 -7.00
CA PRO A 50 2.03 -6.40 -6.27
C PRO A 50 0.91 -7.00 -5.40
N LEU A 51 0.08 -6.15 -4.76
CA LEU A 51 -1.05 -6.60 -3.94
C LEU A 51 -2.10 -7.36 -4.76
N TYR A 52 -2.51 -6.76 -5.87
CA TYR A 52 -3.49 -7.38 -6.76
C TYR A 52 -2.96 -8.66 -7.40
N TYR A 53 -1.70 -8.66 -7.83
CA TYR A 53 -1.07 -9.84 -8.37
C TYR A 53 -1.05 -10.99 -7.35
N ALA A 54 -0.62 -10.70 -6.13
CA ALA A 54 -0.57 -11.67 -5.05
C ALA A 54 -1.95 -12.22 -4.67
N GLN A 55 -2.98 -11.36 -4.67
CA GLN A 55 -4.37 -11.78 -4.46
C GLN A 55 -4.83 -12.75 -5.54
N GLU A 56 -4.64 -12.40 -6.83
CA GLU A 56 -5.04 -13.23 -7.97
C GLU A 56 -4.23 -14.54 -8.07
N LYS A 57 -2.99 -14.56 -7.61
CA LYS A 57 -2.10 -15.74 -7.62
C LYS A 57 -2.11 -16.55 -6.34
N GLY A 58 -2.96 -16.20 -5.40
CA GLY A 58 -3.19 -16.98 -4.19
C GLY A 58 -2.06 -16.90 -3.16
N PHE A 59 -1.22 -15.85 -3.18
CA PHE A 59 -0.15 -15.71 -2.18
C PHE A 59 -0.71 -15.56 -0.77
N PHE A 60 -1.83 -14.85 -0.63
CA PHE A 60 -2.52 -14.68 0.66
C PHE A 60 -3.25 -15.96 1.07
N SER A 61 -3.88 -16.67 0.12
CA SER A 61 -4.54 -17.96 0.42
C SER A 61 -3.58 -19.03 0.89
N GLN A 62 -2.33 -19.03 0.39
CA GLN A 62 -1.26 -19.93 0.87
C GLN A 62 -0.86 -19.64 2.33
N GLU A 63 -1.11 -18.44 2.82
CA GLU A 63 -0.96 -18.04 4.23
C GLU A 63 -2.27 -18.18 5.01
N GLY A 64 -3.30 -18.85 4.46
CA GLY A 64 -4.59 -19.04 5.10
C GLY A 64 -5.45 -17.78 5.20
N LEU A 65 -5.20 -16.76 4.34
CA LEU A 65 -5.94 -15.50 4.33
C LEU A 65 -6.78 -15.34 3.05
N GLU A 66 -8.05 -15.00 3.22
CA GLU A 66 -8.94 -14.54 2.16
C GLU A 66 -8.89 -13.02 2.10
N LEU A 67 -8.07 -12.45 1.21
CA LEU A 67 -7.85 -11.01 1.15
C LEU A 67 -9.00 -10.28 0.44
N HIS A 68 -9.58 -9.28 1.14
CA HIS A 68 -10.59 -8.36 0.61
C HIS A 68 -10.01 -6.95 0.50
N VAL A 69 -9.92 -6.43 -0.73
CA VAL A 69 -9.35 -5.11 -1.00
C VAL A 69 -10.46 -4.08 -1.20
N LEU A 70 -10.50 -3.07 -0.35
CA LEU A 70 -11.45 -1.96 -0.37
C LEU A 70 -10.76 -0.69 -0.91
N VAL A 71 -11.39 -0.02 -1.86
CA VAL A 71 -10.90 1.25 -2.39
C VAL A 71 -11.66 2.39 -1.73
N VAL A 72 -10.97 3.17 -0.89
CA VAL A 72 -11.57 4.30 -0.14
C VAL A 72 -10.57 5.46 -0.04
N ARG A 73 -11.07 6.67 0.26
CA ARG A 73 -10.17 7.82 0.54
C ARG A 73 -9.46 7.66 1.88
N GLY A 74 -8.27 8.28 2.01
CA GLY A 74 -7.38 8.09 3.16
C GLY A 74 -8.01 8.34 4.52
N ILE A 75 -8.85 9.37 4.66
CA ILE A 75 -9.54 9.66 5.93
C ILE A 75 -10.54 8.55 6.28
N ILE A 76 -11.26 8.02 5.29
CA ILE A 76 -12.19 6.89 5.49
C ILE A 76 -11.41 5.64 5.87
N GLY A 77 -10.29 5.37 5.19
CA GLY A 77 -9.44 4.21 5.51
C GLY A 77 -8.93 4.23 6.96
N VAL A 78 -8.54 5.39 7.50
CA VAL A 78 -8.13 5.51 8.91
C VAL A 78 -9.34 5.35 9.84
N SER A 79 -10.50 5.92 9.51
CA SER A 79 -11.72 5.77 10.32
C SER A 79 -12.21 4.32 10.37
N SER A 80 -12.26 3.63 9.22
CA SER A 80 -12.64 2.20 9.16
C SER A 80 -11.64 1.29 9.87
N LEU A 81 -10.34 1.66 9.88
CA LEU A 81 -9.35 0.96 10.69
C LEU A 81 -9.65 1.10 12.19
N MET A 82 -9.99 2.33 12.63
CA MET A 82 -10.29 2.61 14.04
C MET A 82 -11.61 1.98 14.51
N SER A 83 -12.62 1.85 13.63
CA SER A 83 -13.89 1.15 13.94
C SER A 83 -13.77 -0.38 13.91
N GLY A 84 -12.67 -0.92 13.38
CA GLY A 84 -12.47 -2.37 13.23
C GLY A 84 -13.20 -2.99 12.03
N GLU A 85 -13.70 -2.16 11.10
CA GLU A 85 -14.30 -2.63 9.84
C GLU A 85 -13.27 -3.22 8.88
N ILE A 86 -12.00 -2.83 9.02
CA ILE A 86 -10.87 -3.35 8.26
C ILE A 86 -9.71 -3.70 9.20
N ASP A 87 -8.90 -4.65 8.77
CA ASP A 87 -7.76 -5.16 9.55
C ASP A 87 -6.54 -4.26 9.43
N VAL A 88 -6.28 -3.76 8.22
CA VAL A 88 -5.17 -2.84 7.93
C VAL A 88 -5.55 -1.82 6.87
N THR A 89 -4.83 -0.71 6.84
CA THR A 89 -4.94 0.27 5.76
C THR A 89 -3.59 0.57 5.13
N CYS A 90 -3.56 0.75 3.81
CA CYS A 90 -2.36 1.20 3.08
C CYS A 90 -2.29 2.72 2.86
N HIS A 91 -3.10 3.49 3.57
CA HIS A 91 -3.05 4.95 3.54
C HIS A 91 -1.91 5.47 4.46
N ALA A 92 -0.66 5.11 4.13
CA ALA A 92 0.50 5.34 4.98
C ALA A 92 0.64 6.80 5.45
N GLY A 93 0.48 7.78 4.56
CA GLY A 93 0.59 9.19 4.92
C GLY A 93 -0.51 9.67 5.87
N SER A 94 -1.78 9.25 5.66
CA SER A 94 -2.89 9.61 6.55
C SER A 94 -2.76 8.90 7.90
N GLY A 95 -2.39 7.62 7.89
CA GLY A 95 -2.10 6.86 9.11
C GLY A 95 -0.94 7.45 9.90
N PHE A 96 0.13 7.84 9.21
CA PHE A 96 1.28 8.51 9.82
C PHE A 96 0.88 9.82 10.51
N SER A 97 0.12 10.67 9.82
CA SER A 97 -0.38 11.93 10.40
C SER A 97 -1.28 11.69 11.61
N ALA A 98 -2.11 10.65 11.59
CA ALA A 98 -2.95 10.25 12.71
C ALA A 98 -2.11 9.73 13.91
N ALA A 99 -1.11 8.89 13.65
CA ALA A 99 -0.19 8.39 14.68
C ALA A 99 0.60 9.52 15.36
N LEU A 100 1.09 10.49 14.58
CA LEU A 100 1.76 11.68 15.11
C LEU A 100 0.87 12.48 16.06
N ARG A 101 -0.45 12.54 15.80
CA ARG A 101 -1.45 13.18 16.67
C ARG A 101 -1.91 12.33 17.85
N GLY A 102 -1.35 11.15 18.03
CA GLY A 102 -1.63 10.28 19.16
C GLY A 102 -2.77 9.29 18.99
N ILE A 103 -3.29 9.13 17.78
CA ILE A 103 -4.21 8.03 17.49
C ILE A 103 -3.45 6.70 17.69
N PRO A 104 -4.05 5.68 18.36
CA PRO A 104 -3.38 4.43 18.73
C PRO A 104 -3.26 3.47 17.51
N ILE A 105 -2.50 3.90 16.52
CA ILE A 105 -2.18 3.15 15.30
C ILE A 105 -0.69 3.24 15.03
N LYS A 106 -0.15 2.24 14.34
CA LYS A 106 1.25 2.19 13.94
C LYS A 106 1.41 1.79 12.49
N ILE A 107 2.48 2.27 11.89
CA ILE A 107 2.97 1.79 10.61
C ILE A 107 3.80 0.54 10.89
N ILE A 108 3.32 -0.61 10.43
CA ILE A 108 3.93 -1.91 10.67
C ILE A 108 4.80 -2.40 9.49
N SER A 109 4.67 -1.76 8.34
CA SER A 109 5.52 -2.00 7.17
C SER A 109 5.53 -0.76 6.28
N VAL A 110 6.68 -0.43 5.70
CA VAL A 110 6.84 0.58 4.64
C VAL A 110 7.44 -0.09 3.43
N THR A 111 6.71 -0.10 2.33
CA THR A 111 7.16 -0.80 1.14
C THR A 111 7.91 0.08 0.16
N ARG A 112 7.73 1.41 0.26
CA ARG A 112 8.45 2.43 -0.51
C ARG A 112 8.56 3.72 0.29
N ASP A 113 9.78 4.25 0.41
CA ASP A 113 10.08 5.53 1.06
C ASP A 113 10.47 6.63 0.07
N ARG A 114 10.43 6.32 -1.23
CA ARG A 114 10.63 7.28 -2.32
C ARG A 114 9.32 7.48 -3.06
N PRO A 115 8.70 8.66 -2.92
CA PRO A 115 7.41 8.92 -3.54
C PRO A 115 7.49 8.96 -5.06
N ILE A 116 6.60 8.23 -5.73
CA ILE A 116 6.38 8.32 -7.19
C ILE A 116 5.34 9.39 -7.53
N HIS A 117 4.98 10.22 -6.57
CA HIS A 117 4.06 11.33 -6.76
C HIS A 117 4.71 12.45 -7.57
N GLU A 118 3.97 12.98 -8.52
CA GLU A 118 4.37 14.10 -9.36
C GLU A 118 3.28 15.18 -9.34
N LEU A 119 3.69 16.43 -9.11
CA LEU A 119 2.81 17.58 -9.26
C LEU A 119 2.75 17.92 -10.75
N ILE A 120 1.61 17.64 -11.36
CA ILE A 120 1.32 17.94 -12.76
C ILE A 120 0.53 19.25 -12.83
N VAL A 121 0.90 20.10 -13.77
CA VAL A 121 0.23 21.40 -13.96
C VAL A 121 -0.23 21.58 -15.41
N GLY A 122 -1.22 22.45 -15.59
CA GLY A 122 -1.76 22.79 -16.91
C GLY A 122 -0.73 23.45 -17.82
N PRO A 123 -0.92 23.40 -19.16
CA PRO A 123 0.01 23.97 -20.14
C PRO A 123 0.27 25.47 -19.96
N SER A 124 -0.71 26.20 -19.40
CA SER A 124 -0.63 27.66 -19.13
C SER A 124 0.28 28.00 -17.94
N ILE A 125 0.65 27.03 -17.11
CA ILE A 125 1.55 27.27 -15.98
C ILE A 125 2.99 27.18 -16.51
N THR A 126 3.66 28.31 -16.54
CA THR A 126 5.03 28.47 -17.06
C THR A 126 6.03 28.81 -15.95
N SER A 127 5.52 29.37 -14.85
CA SER A 127 6.32 29.77 -13.68
C SER A 127 5.59 29.38 -12.39
N SER A 128 6.29 29.43 -11.25
CA SER A 128 5.67 29.20 -9.94
C SER A 128 4.61 30.27 -9.59
N THR A 129 4.84 31.50 -10.01
CA THR A 129 3.90 32.60 -9.75
C THR A 129 2.54 32.41 -10.42
N ASP A 130 2.48 31.67 -11.51
CA ASP A 130 1.21 31.39 -12.21
C ASP A 130 0.27 30.50 -11.37
N LEU A 131 0.80 29.84 -10.34
CA LEU A 131 -0.01 29.05 -9.39
C LEU A 131 -0.63 29.89 -8.27
N LYS A 132 -0.26 31.17 -8.12
CA LYS A 132 -0.85 32.00 -7.07
C LYS A 132 -2.37 32.16 -7.25
N GLY A 133 -3.11 31.96 -6.16
CA GLY A 133 -4.58 31.97 -6.14
C GLY A 133 -5.24 30.76 -6.78
N LYS A 134 -4.47 29.73 -7.20
CA LYS A 134 -5.01 28.59 -7.93
C LYS A 134 -5.29 27.39 -7.02
N GLY A 135 -6.20 26.51 -7.49
CA GLY A 135 -6.49 25.23 -6.88
C GLY A 135 -5.52 24.14 -7.31
N ILE A 136 -5.05 23.33 -6.36
CA ILE A 136 -4.24 22.15 -6.60
C ILE A 136 -4.93 20.94 -5.97
N ALA A 137 -5.23 19.93 -6.78
CA ALA A 137 -5.88 18.70 -6.32
C ALA A 137 -4.86 17.75 -5.67
N VAL A 138 -5.20 17.27 -4.48
CA VAL A 138 -4.45 16.27 -3.72
C VAL A 138 -5.38 15.14 -3.28
N GLY A 139 -4.87 14.09 -2.65
CA GLY A 139 -5.70 13.03 -2.04
C GLY A 139 -6.35 13.52 -0.74
N SER A 140 -5.82 13.05 0.38
CA SER A 140 -6.13 13.61 1.71
C SER A 140 -5.29 14.86 1.97
N LEU A 141 -5.84 15.88 2.64
CA LEU A 141 -5.12 17.12 2.98
C LEU A 141 -3.94 16.90 3.95
N GLU A 142 -3.91 15.75 4.61
CA GLU A 142 -2.84 15.34 5.55
C GLU A 142 -2.07 14.11 5.07
N GLY A 143 -2.41 13.59 3.89
CA GLY A 143 -1.75 12.44 3.30
C GLY A 143 -0.45 12.80 2.57
N THR A 144 0.27 11.77 2.13
CA THR A 144 1.54 11.88 1.40
C THR A 144 1.48 12.90 0.26
N ALA A 145 0.43 12.87 -0.57
CA ALA A 145 0.26 13.79 -1.70
C ALA A 145 0.27 15.27 -1.27
N ALA A 146 -0.42 15.61 -0.17
CA ALA A 146 -0.49 16.99 0.32
C ALA A 146 0.83 17.45 0.93
N VAL A 147 1.51 16.59 1.69
CA VAL A 147 2.84 16.88 2.25
C VAL A 147 3.84 17.15 1.12
N MET A 148 3.85 16.28 0.08
CA MET A 148 4.69 16.47 -1.11
C MET A 148 4.38 17.79 -1.84
N THR A 149 3.08 18.07 -2.07
CA THR A 149 2.67 19.30 -2.74
C THR A 149 3.21 20.54 -2.02
N ARG A 150 3.02 20.59 -0.69
CA ARG A 150 3.52 21.71 0.11
C ARG A 150 5.04 21.86 0.00
N ARG A 151 5.78 20.76 0.07
CA ARG A 151 7.23 20.76 -0.01
C ARG A 151 7.72 21.24 -1.39
N ILE A 152 7.12 20.76 -2.47
CA ILE A 152 7.43 21.22 -3.84
C ILE A 152 7.17 22.72 -3.98
N LEU A 153 6.01 23.20 -3.52
CA LEU A 153 5.64 24.61 -3.60
C LEU A 153 6.61 25.50 -2.83
N GLN A 154 6.96 25.12 -1.60
CA GLN A 154 7.94 25.82 -0.77
C GLN A 154 9.30 25.91 -1.45
N ALA A 155 9.80 24.80 -2.00
CA ALA A 155 11.07 24.78 -2.74
C ALA A 155 11.05 25.62 -4.02
N LYS A 156 9.84 25.89 -4.56
CA LYS A 156 9.61 26.77 -5.71
C LYS A 156 9.28 28.21 -5.32
N GLY A 157 9.43 28.59 -4.05
CA GLY A 157 9.24 29.95 -3.55
C GLY A 157 7.79 30.37 -3.31
N LEU A 158 6.87 29.40 -3.20
CA LEU A 158 5.45 29.65 -2.89
C LEU A 158 5.14 29.30 -1.42
N ASP A 159 4.28 30.09 -0.79
CA ASP A 159 3.67 29.74 0.50
C ASP A 159 2.46 28.83 0.25
N PRO A 160 2.52 27.53 0.58
CA PRO A 160 1.44 26.59 0.29
C PRO A 160 0.17 26.84 1.11
N GLN A 161 0.19 27.73 2.08
CA GLN A 161 -0.98 28.11 2.91
C GLN A 161 -1.66 29.37 2.41
N LYS A 162 -0.92 30.26 1.72
CA LYS A 162 -1.42 31.56 1.27
C LYS A 162 -1.58 31.64 -0.24
N ASP A 163 -0.61 31.05 -0.98
CA ASP A 163 -0.52 31.25 -2.42
C ASP A 163 -1.41 30.27 -3.21
N VAL A 164 -1.82 29.14 -2.64
CA VAL A 164 -2.64 28.12 -3.32
C VAL A 164 -3.73 27.54 -2.42
N THR A 165 -4.75 26.93 -3.03
CA THR A 165 -5.78 26.17 -2.30
C THR A 165 -5.62 24.68 -2.61
N LEU A 166 -5.35 23.86 -1.58
CA LEU A 166 -5.34 22.42 -1.73
C LEU A 166 -6.77 21.85 -1.64
N LEU A 167 -7.15 21.05 -2.63
CA LEU A 167 -8.48 20.46 -2.75
C LEU A 167 -8.39 18.94 -2.66
N SER A 168 -9.12 18.34 -1.71
CA SER A 168 -9.15 16.88 -1.53
C SER A 168 -10.06 16.23 -2.57
N MET A 169 -9.46 15.32 -3.39
CA MET A 169 -10.16 14.58 -4.44
C MET A 169 -9.61 13.17 -4.54
N ASP A 170 -10.43 12.20 -4.98
CA ASP A 170 -9.96 10.88 -5.36
C ASP A 170 -9.13 10.90 -6.67
N ILE A 171 -8.48 9.78 -6.99
CA ILE A 171 -7.54 9.72 -8.12
C ILE A 171 -8.20 10.06 -9.45
N PRO A 172 -9.37 9.47 -9.84
CA PRO A 172 -10.03 9.82 -11.09
C PRO A 172 -10.46 11.29 -11.15
N ALA A 173 -11.02 11.83 -10.07
CA ALA A 173 -11.47 13.21 -10.01
C ALA A 173 -10.32 14.22 -10.13
N ARG A 174 -9.11 13.90 -9.61
CA ARG A 174 -7.93 14.75 -9.77
C ARG A 174 -7.52 14.93 -11.23
N LEU A 175 -7.43 13.83 -11.98
CA LEU A 175 -7.09 13.85 -13.40
C LEU A 175 -8.15 14.62 -14.19
N GLN A 176 -9.43 14.29 -13.98
CA GLN A 176 -10.55 14.97 -14.66
C GLN A 176 -10.58 16.47 -14.34
N SER A 177 -10.40 16.86 -13.08
CA SER A 177 -10.43 18.28 -12.67
C SER A 177 -9.26 19.07 -13.26
N LEU A 178 -8.08 18.45 -13.41
CA LEU A 178 -6.95 19.06 -14.09
C LEU A 178 -7.25 19.22 -15.60
N MET A 179 -7.74 18.19 -16.27
CA MET A 179 -8.06 18.21 -17.69
C MET A 179 -9.17 19.19 -18.07
N THR A 180 -10.12 19.39 -17.17
CA THR A 180 -11.22 20.38 -17.37
C THR A 180 -10.89 21.79 -16.91
N GLY A 181 -9.66 22.02 -16.39
CA GLY A 181 -9.21 23.32 -15.89
C GLY A 181 -9.86 23.76 -14.57
N LYS A 182 -10.60 22.88 -13.88
CA LYS A 182 -11.16 23.17 -12.54
C LYS A 182 -10.07 23.36 -11.49
N VAL A 183 -8.91 22.74 -11.69
CA VAL A 183 -7.70 22.97 -10.92
C VAL A 183 -6.55 23.23 -11.87
N SER A 184 -5.57 24.01 -11.43
CA SER A 184 -4.38 24.35 -12.24
C SER A 184 -3.23 23.37 -12.02
N GLY A 185 -3.30 22.57 -10.98
CA GLY A 185 -2.34 21.51 -10.68
C GLY A 185 -3.01 20.33 -10.00
N ALA A 186 -2.40 19.16 -10.12
CA ALA A 186 -2.84 17.95 -9.42
C ALA A 186 -1.62 17.08 -9.05
N MET A 187 -1.60 16.62 -7.82
CA MET A 187 -0.62 15.63 -7.37
C MET A 187 -1.10 14.24 -7.77
N MET A 188 -0.37 13.60 -8.67
CA MET A 188 -0.75 12.33 -9.29
C MET A 188 0.35 11.29 -9.19
N THR A 189 0.00 10.07 -9.52
CA THR A 189 0.90 8.92 -9.63
C THR A 189 0.63 8.19 -10.95
N PRO A 190 1.58 7.40 -11.47
CA PRO A 190 1.34 6.55 -12.63
C PRO A 190 0.10 5.62 -12.46
N PRO A 191 -0.72 5.40 -13.50
CA PRO A 191 -0.55 5.89 -14.88
C PRO A 191 -1.02 7.32 -15.14
N SER A 192 -1.77 7.96 -14.20
CA SER A 192 -2.42 9.26 -14.43
C SER A 192 -1.45 10.39 -14.79
N THR A 193 -0.21 10.36 -14.25
CA THR A 193 0.82 11.35 -14.61
C THR A 193 1.15 11.30 -16.09
N TYR A 194 1.36 10.11 -16.63
CA TYR A 194 1.70 9.94 -18.05
C TYR A 194 0.53 10.27 -18.97
N LEU A 195 -0.70 9.86 -18.59
CA LEU A 195 -1.90 10.24 -19.35
C LEU A 195 -2.07 11.76 -19.47
N ALA A 196 -1.74 12.49 -18.42
CA ALA A 196 -1.76 13.96 -18.47
C ALA A 196 -0.61 14.50 -19.34
N MET A 197 0.60 13.97 -19.20
CA MET A 197 1.77 14.39 -19.98
C MET A 197 1.57 14.18 -21.48
N ASP A 198 0.97 13.10 -21.91
CA ASP A 198 0.63 12.81 -23.31
C ASP A 198 -0.36 13.83 -23.91
N GLN A 199 -1.08 14.57 -23.05
CA GLN A 199 -1.98 15.67 -23.45
C GLN A 199 -1.38 17.05 -23.25
N GLY A 200 -0.03 17.16 -23.11
CA GLY A 200 0.68 18.40 -23.03
C GLY A 200 0.76 19.05 -21.64
N TYR A 201 0.28 18.37 -20.59
CA TYR A 201 0.48 18.81 -19.22
C TYR A 201 1.94 18.59 -18.78
N LYS A 202 2.40 19.38 -17.82
CA LYS A 202 3.83 19.43 -17.46
C LYS A 202 4.06 18.94 -16.03
N VAL A 203 5.20 18.28 -15.81
CA VAL A 203 5.70 17.97 -14.48
C VAL A 203 6.25 19.25 -13.86
N PHE A 204 5.60 19.76 -12.82
CA PHE A 204 6.06 20.91 -12.04
C PHE A 204 7.11 20.52 -11.00
N GLY A 205 6.98 19.33 -10.45
CA GLY A 205 7.94 18.74 -9.52
C GLY A 205 7.64 17.28 -9.21
N ARG A 206 8.70 16.49 -9.03
CA ARG A 206 8.62 15.09 -8.60
C ARG A 206 8.87 15.00 -7.11
N GLY A 207 7.98 14.37 -6.36
CA GLY A 207 8.10 14.27 -4.90
C GLY A 207 9.45 13.73 -4.42
N ARG A 208 9.98 12.69 -5.12
CA ARG A 208 11.27 12.05 -4.82
C ARG A 208 12.49 12.99 -4.89
N ASP A 209 12.40 14.09 -5.64
CA ASP A 209 13.49 15.06 -5.80
C ASP A 209 13.58 16.04 -4.60
N TYR A 210 12.52 16.11 -3.79
CA TYR A 210 12.40 17.10 -2.71
C TYR A 210 12.47 16.50 -1.31
N MET A 211 12.11 15.21 -1.17
CA MET A 211 12.11 14.56 0.14
C MET A 211 11.98 13.04 0.05
N ARG A 212 12.48 12.36 1.06
CA ARG A 212 12.09 11.00 1.40
C ARG A 212 10.80 11.07 2.20
N PHE A 213 9.83 10.23 1.87
CA PHE A 213 8.58 10.14 2.63
C PHE A 213 7.83 8.83 2.33
N LEU A 214 6.82 8.52 3.14
CA LEU A 214 6.04 7.31 2.99
C LEU A 214 5.24 7.31 1.68
N GLN A 215 5.63 6.48 0.71
CA GLN A 215 4.85 6.26 -0.51
C GLN A 215 3.75 5.23 -0.26
N THR A 216 4.13 4.07 0.24
CA THR A 216 3.23 2.95 0.52
C THR A 216 3.69 2.24 1.79
N GLY A 217 2.74 1.91 2.65
CA GLY A 217 3.00 1.18 3.89
C GLY A 217 1.71 0.59 4.43
N VAL A 218 1.83 -0.23 5.44
CA VAL A 218 0.72 -0.91 6.11
C VAL A 218 0.58 -0.33 7.51
N VAL A 219 -0.64 0.06 7.85
CA VAL A 219 -1.02 0.66 9.14
C VAL A 219 -2.02 -0.25 9.83
N ALA A 220 -1.80 -0.49 11.12
CA ALA A 220 -2.69 -1.28 11.97
C ALA A 220 -2.92 -0.55 13.32
N THR A 221 -4.01 -0.88 14.03
CA THR A 221 -4.24 -0.36 15.39
C THR A 221 -3.36 -1.09 16.40
N ASP A 222 -3.00 -0.40 17.50
CA ASP A 222 -2.27 -1.02 18.63
C ASP A 222 -3.02 -2.23 19.19
N THR A 223 -4.36 -2.18 19.21
CA THR A 223 -5.22 -3.29 19.64
C THR A 223 -5.09 -4.48 18.70
N TYR A 224 -5.18 -4.25 17.39
CA TYR A 224 -5.11 -5.31 16.39
C TYR A 224 -3.72 -5.96 16.36
N ILE A 225 -2.64 -5.16 16.49
CA ILE A 225 -1.26 -5.65 16.60
C ILE A 225 -1.10 -6.65 17.76
N LYS A 226 -1.76 -6.39 18.90
CA LYS A 226 -1.70 -7.28 20.07
C LYS A 226 -2.57 -8.52 19.91
N GLN A 227 -3.79 -8.35 19.40
CA GLN A 227 -4.80 -9.41 19.37
C GLN A 227 -4.68 -10.34 18.16
N ARG A 228 -4.21 -9.84 17.01
CA ARG A 228 -4.18 -10.54 15.72
C ARG A 228 -2.77 -10.54 15.10
N ARG A 229 -1.75 -10.61 15.96
CA ARG A 229 -0.35 -10.56 15.54
C ARG A 229 -0.01 -11.59 14.47
N GLU A 230 -0.47 -12.84 14.66
CA GLU A 230 -0.21 -13.92 13.71
C GLU A 230 -0.80 -13.64 12.32
N SER A 231 -2.05 -13.16 12.25
CA SER A 231 -2.70 -12.78 10.99
C SER A 231 -1.93 -11.66 10.27
N LEU A 232 -1.45 -10.66 11.02
CA LEU A 232 -0.61 -9.59 10.47
C LEU A 232 0.73 -10.12 9.94
N VAL A 233 1.37 -11.05 10.64
CA VAL A 233 2.64 -11.65 10.20
C VAL A 233 2.43 -12.46 8.92
N ARG A 234 1.37 -13.29 8.85
CA ARG A 234 1.00 -14.04 7.64
C ARG A 234 0.72 -13.10 6.46
N PHE A 235 -0.03 -12.02 6.69
CA PHE A 235 -0.29 -10.99 5.69
C PHE A 235 1.02 -10.36 5.19
N LEU A 236 1.91 -9.94 6.10
CA LEU A 236 3.18 -9.30 5.73
C LEU A 236 4.14 -10.28 5.02
N ARG A 237 4.09 -11.59 5.33
CA ARG A 237 4.87 -12.62 4.63
C ARG A 237 4.42 -12.74 3.18
N ALA A 238 3.11 -12.86 2.94
CA ALA A 238 2.54 -12.88 1.58
C ALA A 238 2.85 -11.58 0.83
N TRP A 239 2.72 -10.44 1.50
CA TRP A 239 3.00 -9.12 0.95
C TRP A 239 4.47 -8.97 0.54
N ASN A 240 5.42 -9.32 1.42
CA ASN A 240 6.85 -9.25 1.11
C ASN A 240 7.23 -10.17 -0.05
N ARG A 241 6.65 -11.38 -0.11
CA ARG A 241 6.84 -12.30 -1.23
C ARG A 241 6.33 -11.70 -2.55
N ALA A 242 5.19 -11.01 -2.51
CA ALA A 242 4.63 -10.32 -3.67
C ALA A 242 5.51 -9.17 -4.16
N LEU A 243 6.05 -8.37 -3.24
CA LEU A 243 6.97 -7.28 -3.56
C LEU A 243 8.26 -7.80 -4.19
N LYS A 244 8.82 -8.86 -3.62
CA LYS A 244 10.00 -9.52 -4.19
C LYS A 244 9.70 -10.09 -5.59
N PHE A 245 8.58 -10.79 -5.74
CA PHE A 245 8.17 -11.32 -7.04
C PHE A 245 8.02 -10.22 -8.10
N TYR A 246 7.42 -9.09 -7.72
CA TYR A 246 7.28 -7.92 -8.59
C TYR A 246 8.64 -7.40 -9.07
N GLN A 247 9.64 -7.32 -8.19
CA GLN A 247 10.99 -6.86 -8.56
C GLN A 247 11.74 -7.86 -9.44
N ASP A 248 11.62 -9.15 -9.16
CA ASP A 248 12.45 -10.19 -9.77
C ASP A 248 11.88 -10.70 -11.12
N ASN A 249 10.60 -10.41 -11.45
CA ASN A 249 9.93 -11.00 -12.60
C ASN A 249 9.27 -9.93 -13.52
N PRO A 250 10.04 -8.98 -14.07
CA PRO A 250 9.51 -7.92 -14.91
C PRO A 250 8.72 -8.44 -16.11
N GLU A 251 9.14 -9.54 -16.73
CA GLU A 251 8.50 -10.16 -17.91
C GLU A 251 7.08 -10.65 -17.61
N VAL A 252 6.79 -11.03 -16.35
CA VAL A 252 5.46 -11.44 -15.91
C VAL A 252 4.64 -10.23 -15.48
N ILE A 253 5.30 -9.27 -14.83
CA ILE A 253 4.64 -8.10 -14.22
C ILE A 253 4.26 -7.05 -15.26
N LEU A 254 5.04 -6.83 -16.31
CA LEU A 254 4.74 -5.84 -17.33
C LEU A 254 3.40 -6.07 -18.03
N PRO A 255 3.08 -7.26 -18.55
CA PRO A 255 1.75 -7.55 -19.10
C PRO A 255 0.64 -7.42 -18.05
N TYR A 256 0.95 -7.72 -16.78
CA TYR A 256 -0.02 -7.56 -15.70
C TYR A 256 -0.32 -6.07 -15.40
N ILE A 257 0.70 -5.20 -15.40
CA ILE A 257 0.54 -3.74 -15.29
C ILE A 257 -0.39 -3.23 -16.39
N GLN A 258 -0.12 -3.63 -17.64
CA GLN A 258 -0.94 -3.23 -18.78
C GLN A 258 -2.41 -3.60 -18.59
N ARG A 259 -2.68 -4.85 -18.25
CA ARG A 259 -4.06 -5.34 -18.04
C ARG A 259 -4.72 -4.69 -16.82
N LYS A 260 -4.03 -4.64 -15.68
CA LYS A 260 -4.62 -4.20 -14.40
C LYS A 260 -4.86 -2.69 -14.35
N LEU A 261 -3.98 -1.91 -14.96
CA LEU A 261 -4.06 -0.44 -14.95
C LEU A 261 -4.59 0.14 -16.26
N GLY A 262 -4.92 -0.69 -17.26
CA GLY A 262 -5.44 -0.24 -18.55
C GLY A 262 -4.40 0.47 -19.42
N VAL A 263 -3.09 0.20 -19.20
CA VAL A 263 -1.99 0.80 -19.95
C VAL A 263 -1.79 0.04 -21.25
N LYS A 264 -2.20 0.61 -22.38
CA LYS A 264 -2.11 -0.07 -23.70
C LYS A 264 -0.67 -0.11 -24.22
N ASP A 265 0.10 0.94 -23.98
CA ASP A 265 1.48 1.07 -24.46
C ASP A 265 2.44 0.27 -23.58
N ALA A 266 3.14 -0.70 -24.18
CA ALA A 266 4.12 -1.54 -23.50
C ALA A 266 5.37 -0.77 -23.04
N GLN A 267 5.80 0.26 -23.81
CA GLN A 267 6.93 1.10 -23.43
C GLN A 267 6.57 1.96 -22.21
N LEU A 268 5.35 2.46 -22.15
CA LEU A 268 4.85 3.17 -20.98
C LEU A 268 4.81 2.24 -19.75
N ALA A 269 4.28 1.03 -19.89
CA ALA A 269 4.27 0.05 -18.79
C ALA A 269 5.70 -0.24 -18.30
N ARG A 270 6.67 -0.37 -19.19
CA ARG A 270 8.08 -0.56 -18.88
C ARG A 270 8.65 0.63 -18.12
N ARG A 271 8.45 1.86 -18.60
CA ARG A 271 8.90 3.09 -17.91
C ARG A 271 8.30 3.19 -16.50
N MET A 272 6.99 2.91 -16.35
CA MET A 272 6.33 2.92 -15.05
C MET A 272 6.97 1.93 -14.08
N TYR A 273 7.27 0.71 -14.55
CA TYR A 273 7.91 -0.33 -13.77
C TYR A 273 9.34 0.08 -13.36
N ASP A 274 10.15 0.55 -14.30
CA ASP A 274 11.54 0.95 -14.07
C ASP A 274 11.64 2.15 -13.10
N ASP A 275 10.63 3.02 -13.09
CA ASP A 275 10.52 4.16 -12.16
C ASP A 275 10.02 3.75 -10.75
N ASP A 276 9.47 2.55 -10.55
CA ASP A 276 8.90 2.09 -9.27
C ASP A 276 9.69 0.96 -8.60
N ALA A 277 10.02 -0.09 -9.35
CA ALA A 277 10.60 -1.32 -8.83
C ALA A 277 11.90 -1.12 -8.02
N PRO A 278 12.83 -0.20 -8.40
CA PRO A 278 14.05 0.04 -7.63
C PRO A 278 13.84 0.62 -6.23
N TYR A 279 12.66 1.22 -5.98
CA TYR A 279 12.36 1.88 -4.71
C TYR A 279 11.56 1.01 -3.73
N ILE A 280 11.33 -0.26 -4.06
CA ILE A 280 10.74 -1.22 -3.13
C ILE A 280 11.76 -1.53 -2.03
N LEU A 281 11.31 -1.38 -0.78
CA LEU A 281 12.12 -1.66 0.40
C LEU A 281 12.05 -3.14 0.77
N PRO A 282 13.17 -3.86 0.73
CA PRO A 282 13.21 -5.25 1.16
C PRO A 282 12.76 -5.40 2.62
N GLY A 283 11.82 -6.30 2.85
CA GLY A 283 11.33 -6.61 4.20
C GLY A 283 10.50 -5.51 4.86
N GLY A 284 10.14 -4.45 4.12
CA GLY A 284 9.18 -3.44 4.58
C GLY A 284 9.65 -2.59 5.77
N ARG A 285 10.95 -2.35 5.92
CA ARG A 285 11.53 -1.59 7.05
C ARG A 285 12.30 -0.38 6.57
N LEU A 286 12.24 0.69 7.35
CA LEU A 286 13.04 1.90 7.17
C LEU A 286 14.36 1.80 7.96
N SER A 287 15.40 2.49 7.49
CA SER A 287 16.59 2.74 8.29
C SER A 287 16.30 3.73 9.42
N PRO A 288 17.08 3.72 10.53
CA PRO A 288 16.91 4.68 11.62
C PRO A 288 16.95 6.14 11.15
N ASP A 289 17.84 6.47 10.21
CA ASP A 289 17.94 7.82 9.65
C ASP A 289 16.70 8.21 8.84
N ALA A 290 16.16 7.28 8.05
CA ALA A 290 14.93 7.50 7.31
C ALA A 290 13.72 7.72 8.24
N ILE A 291 13.64 6.98 9.34
CA ILE A 291 12.60 7.16 10.37
C ILE A 291 12.69 8.57 10.97
N LYS A 292 13.89 8.97 11.39
CA LYS A 292 14.13 10.30 11.97
C LYS A 292 13.73 11.42 11.00
N GLU A 293 14.19 11.34 9.76
CA GLU A 293 13.86 12.31 8.70
C GLU A 293 12.35 12.40 8.48
N ILE A 294 11.67 11.26 8.31
CA ILE A 294 10.23 11.18 8.03
C ILE A 294 9.41 11.72 9.21
N VAL A 295 9.78 11.38 10.45
CA VAL A 295 9.10 11.89 11.66
C VAL A 295 9.23 13.41 11.74
N GLU A 296 10.41 13.96 11.48
CA GLU A 296 10.63 15.40 11.54
C GLU A 296 9.81 16.14 10.46
N ILE A 297 9.82 15.65 9.22
CA ILE A 297 9.00 16.19 8.15
C ILE A 297 7.51 16.18 8.52
N GLY A 298 7.04 15.10 9.13
CA GLY A 298 5.63 14.98 9.56
C GLY A 298 5.30 15.95 10.70
N ARG A 299 6.19 16.09 11.67
CA ARG A 299 6.05 17.07 12.77
C ARG A 299 5.94 18.50 12.25
N GLU A 300 6.87 18.90 11.37
CA GLU A 300 6.86 20.23 10.73
C GLU A 300 5.56 20.46 9.98
N ALA A 301 5.14 19.48 9.15
CA ALA A 301 3.92 19.58 8.34
C ALA A 301 2.64 19.74 9.20
N LEU A 302 2.62 19.13 10.39
CA LEU A 302 1.50 19.19 11.34
C LEU A 302 1.67 20.28 12.42
N LYS A 303 2.79 21.01 12.40
CA LYS A 303 3.12 22.05 13.41
C LYS A 303 3.15 21.52 14.85
N ILE A 304 3.60 20.28 15.03
CA ILE A 304 3.76 19.65 16.33
C ILE A 304 5.12 20.09 16.89
N LYS A 305 5.12 20.76 18.05
CA LYS A 305 6.34 21.30 18.67
C LYS A 305 7.11 20.23 19.47
N GLU A 306 6.39 19.35 20.14
CA GLU A 306 6.96 18.31 20.99
C GLU A 306 7.69 17.25 20.18
N PRO A 307 8.84 16.74 20.66
CA PRO A 307 9.50 15.60 20.06
C PRO A 307 8.59 14.35 20.07
N ILE A 308 8.63 13.59 19.01
CA ILE A 308 7.87 12.33 18.90
C ILE A 308 8.87 11.20 18.72
N SER A 309 8.78 10.18 19.59
CA SER A 309 9.61 8.98 19.48
C SER A 309 9.14 8.11 18.30
N ALA A 310 10.09 7.44 17.67
CA ALA A 310 9.83 6.61 16.49
C ALA A 310 8.87 5.45 16.79
N ASP A 311 8.98 4.84 17.98
CA ASP A 311 8.17 3.71 18.45
C ASP A 311 6.70 4.08 18.70
N ARG A 312 6.39 5.37 18.86
CA ARG A 312 5.00 5.85 18.88
C ARG A 312 4.32 5.67 17.51
N VAL A 313 5.08 5.73 16.44
CA VAL A 313 4.57 5.79 15.06
C VAL A 313 4.81 4.50 14.31
N PHE A 314 5.95 3.83 14.55
CA PHE A 314 6.38 2.65 13.83
C PHE A 314 6.52 1.43 14.75
N ASP A 315 6.11 0.26 14.24
CA ASP A 315 6.41 -1.04 14.83
C ASP A 315 6.80 -2.04 13.74
N PHE A 316 8.10 -2.14 13.47
CA PHE A 316 8.63 -3.07 12.46
C PHE A 316 8.94 -4.47 13.00
N SER A 317 8.53 -4.79 14.24
CA SER A 317 8.72 -6.13 14.81
C SER A 317 7.99 -7.19 14.01
N LEU A 318 6.75 -6.89 13.55
CA LEU A 318 5.95 -7.76 12.68
C LEU A 318 6.60 -7.99 11.32
N ALA A 319 7.13 -6.94 10.68
CA ALA A 319 7.84 -7.06 9.42
C ALA A 319 9.10 -7.91 9.56
N SER A 320 9.82 -7.78 10.68
CA SER A 320 10.99 -8.61 10.98
C SER A 320 10.63 -10.08 11.23
N GLU A 321 9.50 -10.35 11.87
CA GLU A 321 8.98 -11.70 12.11
C GLU A 321 8.53 -12.37 10.81
N ALA A 322 7.91 -11.63 9.92
CA ALA A 322 7.45 -12.11 8.61
C ALA A 322 8.58 -12.52 7.64
N LEU A 323 9.84 -12.18 7.95
CA LEU A 323 11.02 -12.56 7.17
C LEU A 323 11.73 -13.84 7.69
N LYS A 324 11.31 -14.37 8.84
CA LYS A 324 11.80 -15.64 9.40
C LYS A 324 11.12 -16.83 8.78
#